data_d8f142a8afedc7bf8de64897841a1d95
#
_entry.id   d8f142a8afedc7bf8de64897841a1d95
#
_cell.length_a   1.000
_cell.length_b   1.000
_cell.length_c   1.000
_cell.angle_alpha   90.00
_cell.angle_beta   90.00
_cell.angle_gamma   90.00
#
_symmetry.space_group_name_H-M   'P 1'
#
loop_
_entity.id
_entity.type
_entity.pdbx_description
1 polymer ?
#
loop_
_entity_poly.entity_id
_entity_poly.type
_entity_poly.pdbx_seq_one_letter_code
_entity_poly.pdbx_strand_id
1 'polypeptide(L)'
;MLGNTKGRLINKYVPDYVLFDLETTGTSSNYDEVIEISAVKVQSGVIVDEFSQLVNPGRPIPFAASMVNHITDDMVAEAPEFEEILQVFMDFVGDSILVGHNINSFDMKFLYRDSERYFGQTVTNDYIDTLKLARLCLPDLGHHRLSDLAQYYGISTEGAHRALNDCRMNQQVFEQLAKEMDGSAGENAKVKLCPICGQPMKTRNGRFGEFWGCSGFPGCRYTENI
;
A
#
# COMPACT_ATOMS: atom_id res chain seq x y z
N MET A 1 8.30 -12.45 2.20
CA MET A 1 8.94 -13.71 1.71
C MET A 1 8.97 -13.78 0.20
N LEU A 2 9.93 -14.50 -0.36
CA LEU A 2 9.99 -14.85 -1.78
C LEU A 2 9.55 -16.30 -2.01
N GLY A 3 8.89 -16.58 -3.13
CA GLY A 3 8.39 -17.90 -3.49
C GLY A 3 7.78 -17.95 -4.89
N ASN A 4 6.92 -18.92 -5.16
CA ASN A 4 6.40 -19.17 -6.51
C ASN A 4 4.98 -18.65 -6.74
N THR A 5 4.33 -18.11 -5.73
CA THR A 5 2.93 -17.64 -5.83
C THR A 5 2.82 -16.25 -5.24
N LYS A 6 2.32 -15.29 -6.02
CA LYS A 6 2.07 -13.91 -5.57
C LYS A 6 1.09 -13.88 -4.41
N GLY A 7 1.35 -12.98 -3.46
CA GLY A 7 0.45 -12.68 -2.37
C GLY A 7 -0.91 -12.15 -2.86
N ARG A 8 -1.90 -12.18 -2.00
CA ARG A 8 -3.28 -11.78 -2.30
C ARG A 8 -3.57 -10.39 -1.77
N LEU A 9 -4.32 -9.63 -2.55
CA LEU A 9 -4.92 -8.40 -2.06
C LEU A 9 -6.05 -8.73 -1.06
N ILE A 10 -5.97 -8.18 0.14
CA ILE A 10 -7.00 -8.28 1.17
C ILE A 10 -7.53 -6.89 1.53
N ASN A 11 -8.81 -6.79 1.88
CA ASN A 11 -9.48 -5.53 2.21
C ASN A 11 -9.98 -5.57 3.66
N LYS A 12 -9.07 -5.72 4.61
CA LYS A 12 -9.38 -5.70 6.04
C LYS A 12 -8.27 -5.00 6.80
N TYR A 13 -8.56 -4.50 7.99
CA TYR A 13 -7.54 -4.03 8.91
C TYR A 13 -6.80 -5.21 9.56
N VAL A 14 -5.50 -5.01 9.80
CA VAL A 14 -4.65 -5.88 10.62
C VAL A 14 -3.78 -4.98 11.52
N PRO A 15 -3.54 -5.33 12.79
CA PRO A 15 -2.80 -4.48 13.73
C PRO A 15 -1.27 -4.59 13.55
N ASP A 16 -0.79 -5.66 12.91
CA ASP A 16 0.63 -5.94 12.70
C ASP A 16 0.90 -6.04 11.19
N TYR A 17 1.77 -5.18 10.67
CA TYR A 17 2.05 -5.07 9.24
C TYR A 17 3.36 -4.32 8.97
N VAL A 18 3.82 -4.38 7.72
CA VAL A 18 4.84 -3.47 7.19
C VAL A 18 4.20 -2.61 6.11
N LEU A 19 4.23 -1.30 6.34
CA LEU A 19 3.77 -0.33 5.35
C LEU A 19 4.98 0.20 4.59
N PHE A 20 4.91 0.22 3.26
CA PHE A 20 6.02 0.66 2.41
C PHE A 20 5.55 1.55 1.27
N ASP A 21 6.50 2.27 0.71
CA ASP A 21 6.34 3.16 -0.43
C ASP A 21 7.62 3.18 -1.26
N LEU A 22 7.50 3.38 -2.57
CA LEU A 22 8.60 3.46 -3.53
C LEU A 22 8.63 4.81 -4.22
N GLU A 23 9.83 5.40 -4.34
CA GLU A 23 10.09 6.43 -5.33
C GLU A 23 10.79 5.82 -6.55
N THR A 24 10.44 6.28 -7.73
CA THR A 24 10.86 5.68 -8.98
C THR A 24 11.26 6.73 -10.02
N THR A 25 11.97 6.33 -11.06
CA THR A 25 12.34 7.21 -12.19
C THR A 25 11.14 7.55 -13.08
N GLY A 26 9.98 6.93 -12.86
CA GLY A 26 8.74 7.16 -13.61
C GLY A 26 7.66 6.16 -13.24
N THR A 27 6.56 6.13 -13.96
CA THR A 27 5.35 5.40 -13.55
C THR A 27 5.20 3.99 -14.15
N SER A 28 6.10 3.58 -15.03
CA SER A 28 6.01 2.31 -15.74
C SER A 28 6.92 1.26 -15.13
N SER A 29 6.38 0.27 -14.45
CA SER A 29 7.15 -0.86 -13.94
C SER A 29 7.89 -1.69 -15.01
N ASN A 30 7.64 -1.47 -16.30
CA ASN A 30 8.37 -2.14 -17.37
C ASN A 30 9.63 -1.39 -17.81
N TYR A 31 9.71 -0.08 -17.55
CA TYR A 31 10.75 0.79 -18.10
C TYR A 31 11.45 1.65 -17.04
N ASP A 32 10.83 1.85 -15.90
CA ASP A 32 11.35 2.71 -14.84
C ASP A 32 11.95 1.88 -13.71
N GLU A 33 12.85 2.50 -12.95
CA GLU A 33 13.61 1.86 -11.89
C GLU A 33 13.29 2.50 -10.54
N VAL A 34 13.45 1.74 -9.45
CA VAL A 34 13.32 2.23 -8.08
C VAL A 34 14.53 3.10 -7.73
N ILE A 35 14.30 4.22 -7.06
CA ILE A 35 15.33 5.15 -6.59
C ILE A 35 15.28 5.40 -5.07
N GLU A 36 14.18 5.10 -4.41
CA GLU A 36 14.07 5.04 -2.94
C GLU A 36 13.05 3.96 -2.58
N ILE A 37 13.33 3.21 -1.53
CA ILE A 37 12.36 2.33 -0.88
C ILE A 37 12.35 2.63 0.61
N SER A 38 11.18 2.89 1.16
CA SER A 38 11.00 3.14 2.58
C SER A 38 9.87 2.30 3.15
N ALA A 39 9.99 1.95 4.42
CA ALA A 39 8.96 1.21 5.12
C ALA A 39 8.93 1.54 6.62
N VAL A 40 7.77 1.33 7.21
CA VAL A 40 7.58 1.31 8.67
C VAL A 40 7.01 -0.03 9.09
N LYS A 41 7.60 -0.64 10.11
CA LYS A 41 7.07 -1.84 10.76
C LYS A 41 6.15 -1.43 11.88
N VAL A 42 4.94 -1.97 11.86
CA VAL A 42 3.88 -1.62 12.80
C VAL A 42 3.49 -2.86 13.61
N GLN A 43 3.38 -2.70 14.92
CA GLN A 43 2.86 -3.70 15.84
C GLN A 43 1.79 -3.07 16.73
N SER A 44 0.63 -3.70 16.79
CA SER A 44 -0.54 -3.19 17.53
C SER A 44 -0.88 -1.73 17.17
N GLY A 45 -0.77 -1.37 15.90
CA GLY A 45 -1.06 -0.03 15.37
C GLY A 45 0.02 1.03 15.63
N VAL A 46 1.17 0.65 16.22
CA VAL A 46 2.27 1.58 16.56
C VAL A 46 3.51 1.24 15.73
N ILE A 47 4.18 2.26 15.18
CA ILE A 47 5.46 2.11 14.49
C ILE A 47 6.52 1.67 15.50
N VAL A 48 7.17 0.53 15.26
CA VAL A 48 8.22 -0.05 16.10
C VAL A 48 9.58 -0.07 15.44
N ASP A 49 9.64 0.02 14.09
CA ASP A 49 10.89 0.03 13.34
C ASP A 49 10.70 0.72 11.99
N GLU A 50 11.77 1.23 11.39
CA GLU A 50 11.75 1.96 10.13
C GLU A 50 12.91 1.51 9.24
N PHE A 51 12.63 1.48 7.94
CA PHE A 51 13.58 1.18 6.88
C PHE A 51 13.51 2.30 5.85
N SER A 52 14.64 2.83 5.39
CA SER A 52 14.68 3.80 4.30
C SER A 52 16.03 3.73 3.61
N GLN A 53 16.02 3.56 2.30
CA GLN A 53 17.22 3.42 1.51
C GLN A 53 17.07 4.04 0.13
N LEU A 54 17.99 4.93 -0.24
CA LEU A 54 18.19 5.37 -1.61
C LEU A 54 18.82 4.24 -2.43
N VAL A 55 18.48 4.20 -3.71
CA VAL A 55 18.89 3.17 -4.65
C VAL A 55 19.48 3.80 -5.90
N ASN A 56 20.60 3.29 -6.38
CA ASN A 56 21.16 3.67 -7.67
C ASN A 56 20.39 2.97 -8.79
N PRO A 57 19.67 3.72 -9.66
CA PRO A 57 18.91 3.12 -10.76
C PRO A 57 19.77 2.65 -11.93
N GLY A 58 21.10 2.89 -11.92
CA GLY A 58 22.02 2.59 -13.02
C GLY A 58 21.79 3.44 -14.29
N ARG A 59 20.99 4.51 -14.18
CA ARG A 59 20.60 5.41 -15.28
C ARG A 59 20.25 6.78 -14.74
N PRO A 60 20.31 7.85 -15.58
CA PRO A 60 19.88 9.17 -15.17
C PRO A 60 18.40 9.22 -14.74
N ILE A 61 18.12 9.96 -13.66
CA ILE A 61 16.77 10.21 -13.18
C ILE A 61 16.14 11.30 -14.05
N PRO A 62 14.97 11.05 -14.70
CA PRO A 62 14.30 12.07 -15.48
C PRO A 62 13.94 13.28 -14.61
N PHE A 63 14.15 14.50 -15.16
CA PHE A 63 13.84 15.75 -14.46
C PHE A 63 12.41 15.77 -13.90
N ALA A 64 11.44 15.23 -14.65
CA ALA A 64 10.06 15.15 -14.21
C ALA A 64 9.87 14.30 -12.93
N ALA A 65 10.66 13.24 -12.74
CA ALA A 65 10.65 12.44 -11.52
C ALA A 65 11.27 13.20 -10.35
N SER A 66 12.45 13.82 -10.56
CA SER A 66 13.12 14.62 -9.54
C SER A 66 12.29 15.83 -9.07
N MET A 67 11.45 16.39 -9.94
CA MET A 67 10.51 17.47 -9.57
C MET A 67 9.39 17.00 -8.62
N VAL A 68 9.10 15.72 -8.59
CA VAL A 68 8.07 15.13 -7.71
C VAL A 68 8.67 14.63 -6.41
N ASN A 69 9.71 13.79 -6.49
CA ASN A 69 10.27 13.10 -5.31
C ASN A 69 11.52 13.79 -4.73
N HIS A 70 12.03 14.84 -5.39
CA HIS A 70 13.20 15.61 -4.98
C HIS A 70 14.50 14.78 -4.87
N ILE A 71 14.56 13.62 -5.55
CA ILE A 71 15.77 12.80 -5.64
C ILE A 71 16.51 13.14 -6.92
N THR A 72 17.82 13.38 -6.79
CA THR A 72 18.71 13.76 -7.90
C THR A 72 19.76 12.69 -8.16
N ASP A 73 20.39 12.70 -9.35
CA ASP A 73 21.46 11.75 -9.68
C ASP A 73 22.60 11.76 -8.65
N ASP A 74 22.98 12.93 -8.16
CA ASP A 74 24.05 13.05 -7.14
C ASP A 74 23.71 12.35 -5.83
N MET A 75 22.43 12.30 -5.45
CA MET A 75 21.98 11.66 -4.22
C MET A 75 22.07 10.13 -4.29
N VAL A 76 21.94 9.56 -5.47
CA VAL A 76 21.91 8.10 -5.68
C VAL A 76 23.21 7.56 -6.29
N ALA A 77 24.17 8.42 -6.62
CA ALA A 77 25.40 8.03 -7.32
C ALA A 77 26.19 6.93 -6.57
N GLU A 78 26.30 7.05 -5.26
CA GLU A 78 26.99 6.09 -4.40
C GLU A 78 26.02 5.15 -3.63
N ALA A 79 24.73 5.19 -3.97
CA ALA A 79 23.75 4.29 -3.36
C ALA A 79 23.92 2.85 -3.92
N PRO A 80 23.55 1.83 -3.14
CA PRO A 80 23.58 0.44 -3.60
C PRO A 80 22.56 0.21 -4.72
N GLU A 81 22.75 -0.87 -5.49
CA GLU A 81 21.79 -1.33 -6.50
C GLU A 81 20.54 -1.93 -5.84
N PHE A 82 19.42 -1.94 -6.57
CA PHE A 82 18.15 -2.39 -6.01
C PHE A 82 18.13 -3.88 -5.66
N GLU A 83 18.93 -4.71 -6.33
CA GLU A 83 19.07 -6.14 -6.00
C GLU A 83 19.49 -6.36 -4.54
N GLU A 84 20.52 -5.63 -4.09
CA GLU A 84 21.01 -5.72 -2.70
C GLU A 84 19.96 -5.24 -1.71
N ILE A 85 19.35 -4.10 -2.01
CA ILE A 85 18.38 -3.46 -1.12
C ILE A 85 17.08 -4.26 -1.06
N LEU A 86 16.64 -4.85 -2.15
CA LEU A 86 15.43 -5.66 -2.18
C LEU A 86 15.55 -6.89 -1.27
N GLN A 87 16.74 -7.52 -1.21
CA GLN A 87 16.96 -8.64 -0.29
C GLN A 87 16.84 -8.17 1.18
N VAL A 88 17.52 -7.07 1.54
CA VAL A 88 17.47 -6.51 2.89
C VAL A 88 16.05 -6.08 3.27
N PHE A 89 15.32 -5.47 2.32
CA PHE A 89 13.92 -5.11 2.50
C PHE A 89 13.05 -6.35 2.75
N MET A 90 13.23 -7.42 1.99
CA MET A 90 12.46 -8.65 2.19
C MET A 90 12.77 -9.33 3.53
N ASP A 91 14.00 -9.22 4.02
CA ASP A 91 14.37 -9.69 5.37
C ASP A 91 13.71 -8.81 6.46
N PHE A 92 13.65 -7.49 6.26
CA PHE A 92 12.92 -6.56 7.13
C PHE A 92 11.42 -6.88 7.18
N VAL A 93 10.82 -7.16 6.03
CA VAL A 93 9.38 -7.50 5.89
C VAL A 93 9.06 -8.84 6.54
N GLY A 94 9.88 -9.88 6.29
CA GLY A 94 9.59 -11.25 6.73
C GLY A 94 8.23 -11.74 6.22
N ASP A 95 7.42 -12.30 7.12
CA ASP A 95 6.07 -12.82 6.83
C ASP A 95 4.95 -11.79 6.98
N SER A 96 5.28 -10.52 7.25
CA SER A 96 4.30 -9.48 7.52
C SER A 96 3.37 -9.25 6.33
N ILE A 97 2.14 -8.83 6.59
CA ILE A 97 1.25 -8.28 5.58
C ILE A 97 1.83 -6.94 5.12
N LEU A 98 1.90 -6.73 3.81
CA LEU A 98 2.33 -5.48 3.22
C LEU A 98 1.16 -4.49 3.13
N VAL A 99 1.39 -3.23 3.43
CA VAL A 99 0.40 -2.15 3.31
C VAL A 99 1.01 -1.01 2.51
N GLY A 100 0.19 -0.29 1.74
CA GLY A 100 0.63 0.92 1.06
C GLY A 100 -0.52 1.59 0.30
N HIS A 101 -0.29 2.81 -0.18
CA HIS A 101 -1.31 3.59 -0.88
C HIS A 101 -1.19 3.38 -2.39
N ASN A 102 -2.23 2.81 -3.02
CA ASN A 102 -2.23 2.44 -4.44
C ASN A 102 -1.20 1.35 -4.82
N ILE A 103 -0.67 0.63 -3.85
CA ILE A 103 0.42 -0.34 -4.06
C ILE A 103 0.04 -1.47 -5.03
N ASN A 104 -1.24 -1.87 -5.08
CA ASN A 104 -1.70 -2.90 -6.03
C ASN A 104 -1.49 -2.50 -7.50
N SER A 105 -1.59 -1.21 -7.79
CA SER A 105 -1.49 -0.70 -9.15
C SER A 105 -0.09 -0.19 -9.50
N PHE A 106 0.76 0.06 -8.50
CA PHE A 106 2.07 0.66 -8.65
C PHE A 106 3.18 -0.17 -7.98
N ASP A 107 3.45 -0.02 -6.71
CA ASP A 107 4.63 -0.54 -6.01
C ASP A 107 4.79 -2.05 -6.11
N MET A 108 3.70 -2.81 -5.95
CA MET A 108 3.74 -4.27 -6.06
C MET A 108 4.17 -4.75 -7.46
N LYS A 109 3.98 -3.94 -8.50
CA LYS A 109 4.44 -4.30 -9.85
C LYS A 109 5.95 -4.22 -9.97
N PHE A 110 6.57 -3.21 -9.36
CA PHE A 110 8.04 -3.11 -9.28
C PHE A 110 8.60 -4.26 -8.43
N LEU A 111 8.05 -4.49 -7.23
CA LEU A 111 8.50 -5.60 -6.38
C LEU A 111 8.39 -6.95 -7.09
N TYR A 112 7.29 -7.23 -7.80
CA TYR A 112 7.12 -8.48 -8.54
C TYR A 112 8.13 -8.61 -9.69
N ARG A 113 8.30 -7.54 -10.50
CA ARG A 113 9.27 -7.53 -11.60
C ARG A 113 10.67 -7.81 -11.09
N ASP A 114 11.09 -7.06 -10.07
CA ASP A 114 12.48 -7.07 -9.62
C ASP A 114 12.81 -8.32 -8.80
N SER A 115 11.87 -8.82 -8.00
CA SER A 115 12.07 -10.11 -7.33
C SER A 115 12.15 -11.29 -8.31
N GLU A 116 11.35 -11.27 -9.39
CA GLU A 116 11.46 -12.27 -10.46
C GLU A 116 12.76 -12.12 -11.23
N ARG A 117 13.19 -10.88 -11.51
CA ARG A 117 14.43 -10.56 -12.26
C ARG A 117 15.69 -10.98 -11.52
N TYR A 118 15.78 -10.65 -10.21
CA TYR A 118 16.99 -10.86 -9.43
C TYR A 118 17.05 -12.24 -8.78
N PHE A 119 15.93 -12.77 -8.31
CA PHE A 119 15.90 -13.98 -7.49
C PHE A 119 15.16 -15.16 -8.16
N GLY A 120 14.56 -14.96 -9.34
CA GLY A 120 13.74 -15.99 -9.98
C GLY A 120 12.51 -16.41 -9.16
N GLN A 121 12.10 -15.58 -8.19
CA GLN A 121 11.00 -15.80 -7.27
C GLN A 121 10.14 -14.55 -7.19
N THR A 122 8.93 -14.66 -6.64
CA THR A 122 8.03 -13.52 -6.48
C THR A 122 7.70 -13.27 -5.00
N VAL A 123 7.25 -12.06 -4.69
CA VAL A 123 6.79 -11.69 -3.33
C VAL A 123 5.50 -12.42 -3.01
N THR A 124 5.48 -13.18 -1.90
CA THR A 124 4.36 -14.03 -1.49
C THR A 124 3.48 -13.41 -0.41
N ASN A 125 3.91 -12.30 0.17
CA ASN A 125 3.20 -11.59 1.24
C ASN A 125 1.82 -11.13 0.76
N ASP A 126 0.77 -11.45 1.51
CA ASP A 126 -0.55 -10.82 1.31
C ASP A 126 -0.42 -9.31 1.54
N TYR A 127 -1.26 -8.50 0.89
CA TYR A 127 -1.12 -7.05 0.96
C TYR A 127 -2.46 -6.31 0.99
N ILE A 128 -2.43 -5.08 1.52
CA ILE A 128 -3.57 -4.17 1.67
C ILE A 128 -3.26 -2.88 0.91
N ASP A 129 -4.19 -2.46 0.07
CA ASP A 129 -4.12 -1.20 -0.67
C ASP A 129 -5.04 -0.17 0.01
N THR A 130 -4.45 0.82 0.69
CA THR A 130 -5.21 1.82 1.46
C THR A 130 -6.06 2.71 0.57
N LEU A 131 -5.69 2.95 -0.71
CA LEU A 131 -6.55 3.65 -1.67
C LEU A 131 -7.84 2.87 -1.94
N LYS A 132 -7.75 1.55 -2.12
CA LYS A 132 -8.95 0.72 -2.32
C LYS A 132 -9.80 0.65 -1.07
N LEU A 133 -9.15 0.57 0.09
CA LEU A 133 -9.83 0.56 1.37
C LEU A 133 -10.53 1.88 1.64
N ALA A 134 -9.87 3.02 1.41
CA ALA A 134 -10.45 4.35 1.54
C ALA A 134 -11.69 4.55 0.66
N ARG A 135 -11.65 4.08 -0.59
CA ARG A 135 -12.82 4.12 -1.48
C ARG A 135 -14.01 3.27 -1.00
N LEU A 136 -13.75 2.25 -0.18
CA LEU A 136 -14.81 1.46 0.44
C LEU A 136 -15.36 2.14 1.71
N CYS A 137 -14.48 2.73 2.51
CA CYS A 137 -14.83 3.36 3.77
C CYS A 137 -15.45 4.77 3.59
N LEU A 138 -14.98 5.52 2.60
CA LEU A 138 -15.33 6.92 2.37
C LEU A 138 -15.88 7.13 0.94
N PRO A 139 -16.98 6.47 0.54
CA PRO A 139 -17.47 6.51 -0.84
C PRO A 139 -17.88 7.90 -1.31
N ASP A 140 -18.26 8.79 -0.37
CA ASP A 140 -18.73 10.14 -0.65
C ASP A 140 -17.58 11.17 -0.75
N LEU A 141 -16.33 10.78 -0.44
CA LEU A 141 -15.17 11.65 -0.58
C LEU A 141 -14.80 11.79 -2.06
N GLY A 142 -14.66 13.03 -2.56
CA GLY A 142 -14.43 13.31 -3.99
C GLY A 142 -13.08 12.79 -4.51
N HIS A 143 -12.05 12.81 -3.69
CA HIS A 143 -10.70 12.34 -4.02
C HIS A 143 -10.12 11.51 -2.87
N HIS A 144 -9.27 10.53 -3.23
CA HIS A 144 -8.70 9.59 -2.26
C HIS A 144 -7.18 9.48 -2.40
N ARG A 145 -6.49 10.56 -2.83
CA ARG A 145 -5.02 10.60 -2.77
C ARG A 145 -4.60 10.55 -1.31
N LEU A 146 -3.39 10.13 -1.04
CA LEU A 146 -2.89 10.07 0.33
C LEU A 146 -2.99 11.43 1.04
N SER A 147 -2.64 12.52 0.33
CA SER A 147 -2.79 13.90 0.84
C SER A 147 -4.24 14.31 1.12
N ASP A 148 -5.20 13.89 0.28
CA ASP A 148 -6.62 14.16 0.48
C ASP A 148 -7.15 13.46 1.73
N LEU A 149 -6.74 12.20 1.95
CA LEU A 149 -7.08 11.42 3.13
C LEU A 149 -6.44 11.98 4.39
N ALA A 150 -5.16 12.37 4.32
CA ALA A 150 -4.47 13.02 5.42
C ALA A 150 -5.18 14.32 5.83
N GLN A 151 -5.55 15.16 4.86
CA GLN A 151 -6.33 16.37 5.12
C GLN A 151 -7.69 16.05 5.74
N TYR A 152 -8.41 15.05 5.22
CA TYR A 152 -9.71 14.63 5.75
C TYR A 152 -9.64 14.24 7.23
N TYR A 153 -8.57 13.53 7.63
CA TYR A 153 -8.36 13.09 9.02
C TYR A 153 -7.56 14.08 9.88
N GLY A 154 -7.19 15.25 9.35
CA GLY A 154 -6.38 16.24 10.09
C GLY A 154 -4.94 15.80 10.36
N ILE A 155 -4.39 14.94 9.51
CA ILE A 155 -3.00 14.46 9.58
C ILE A 155 -2.10 15.43 8.84
N SER A 156 -0.91 15.76 9.39
CA SER A 156 0.06 16.64 8.75
C SER A 156 0.58 16.03 7.43
N THR A 157 0.69 16.87 6.41
CA THR A 157 1.29 16.53 5.10
C THR A 157 2.70 17.12 4.95
N GLU A 158 3.29 17.64 6.02
CA GLU A 158 4.63 18.20 5.99
C GLU A 158 5.66 17.11 5.64
N GLY A 159 6.51 17.41 4.65
CA GLY A 159 7.51 16.47 4.16
C GLY A 159 6.97 15.38 3.22
N ALA A 160 5.75 15.50 2.70
CA ALA A 160 5.23 14.63 1.65
C ALA A 160 6.15 14.56 0.41
N HIS A 161 6.02 13.49 -0.38
CA HIS A 161 6.87 13.16 -1.53
C HIS A 161 8.32 12.75 -1.14
N ARG A 162 8.46 12.17 0.05
CA ARG A 162 9.60 11.37 0.48
C ARG A 162 9.03 10.09 1.07
N ALA A 163 9.44 8.96 0.52
CA ALA A 163 8.83 7.65 0.78
C ALA A 163 8.63 7.35 2.28
N LEU A 164 9.61 7.68 3.15
CA LEU A 164 9.46 7.43 4.59
C LEU A 164 8.37 8.30 5.25
N ASN A 165 8.27 9.58 4.84
CA ASN A 165 7.22 10.46 5.38
C ASN A 165 5.84 10.04 4.86
N ASP A 166 5.75 9.59 3.60
CA ASP A 166 4.52 9.05 3.04
C ASP A 166 4.13 7.74 3.73
N CYS A 167 5.08 6.89 4.10
CA CYS A 167 4.84 5.72 4.96
C CYS A 167 4.25 6.11 6.32
N ARG A 168 4.82 7.08 7.02
CA ARG A 168 4.33 7.53 8.34
C ARG A 168 2.95 8.17 8.24
N MET A 169 2.71 8.97 7.21
CA MET A 169 1.40 9.59 6.93
C MET A 169 0.35 8.52 6.59
N ASN A 170 0.69 7.56 5.72
CA ASN A 170 -0.22 6.49 5.34
C ASN A 170 -0.51 5.53 6.50
N GLN A 171 0.44 5.32 7.41
CA GLN A 171 0.21 4.54 8.64
C GLN A 171 -0.92 5.19 9.46
N GLN A 172 -0.86 6.50 9.70
CA GLN A 172 -1.91 7.21 10.42
C GLN A 172 -3.25 7.15 9.68
N VAL A 173 -3.26 7.31 8.35
CA VAL A 173 -4.47 7.15 7.52
C VAL A 173 -5.04 5.74 7.66
N PHE A 174 -4.21 4.69 7.63
CA PHE A 174 -4.67 3.31 7.75
C PHE A 174 -5.32 3.03 9.11
N GLU A 175 -4.76 3.58 10.20
CA GLU A 175 -5.35 3.49 11.55
C GLU A 175 -6.71 4.23 11.65
N GLN A 176 -6.89 5.35 10.92
CA GLN A 176 -8.19 6.00 10.87
C GLN A 176 -9.20 5.19 10.05
N LEU A 177 -8.79 4.63 8.90
CA LEU A 177 -9.63 3.74 8.10
C LEU A 177 -10.09 2.51 8.91
N ALA A 178 -9.25 1.99 9.82
CA ALA A 178 -9.63 0.92 10.74
C ALA A 178 -10.84 1.29 11.59
N LYS A 179 -10.89 2.53 12.10
CA LYS A 179 -12.02 3.04 12.91
C LYS A 179 -13.30 3.16 12.08
N GLU A 180 -13.18 3.54 10.79
CA GLU A 180 -14.34 3.53 9.88
C GLU A 180 -14.90 2.10 9.68
N MET A 181 -14.01 1.10 9.67
CA MET A 181 -14.39 -0.29 9.44
C MET A 181 -15.03 -0.95 10.66
N ASP A 182 -14.61 -0.63 11.87
CA ASP A 182 -15.14 -1.22 13.12
C ASP A 182 -16.35 -0.47 13.69
N GLY A 183 -16.75 0.65 13.02
CA GLY A 183 -17.86 1.46 13.44
C GLY A 183 -17.54 2.40 14.60
N SER A 184 -16.29 2.52 15.04
CA SER A 184 -15.89 3.41 16.14
C SER A 184 -15.70 4.88 15.72
N ALA A 185 -15.74 5.17 14.43
CA ALA A 185 -15.59 6.53 13.87
C ALA A 185 -16.82 7.46 14.08
N GLY A 186 -17.80 7.05 14.91
CA GLY A 186 -18.99 7.83 15.24
C GLY A 186 -20.25 7.42 14.44
N GLU A 187 -21.35 8.19 14.59
CA GLU A 187 -22.68 7.86 14.03
C GLU A 187 -22.74 7.69 12.50
N ASN A 188 -21.67 7.99 11.79
CA ASN A 188 -21.58 7.91 10.32
C ASN A 188 -20.78 6.71 9.79
N ALA A 189 -20.27 5.82 10.65
CA ALA A 189 -19.58 4.62 10.19
C ALA A 189 -20.54 3.69 9.44
N LYS A 190 -20.44 3.70 8.10
CA LYS A 190 -21.40 3.03 7.21
C LYS A 190 -20.82 1.75 6.56
N VAL A 191 -19.67 1.28 7.02
CA VAL A 191 -19.01 0.14 6.41
C VAL A 191 -19.57 -1.17 6.97
N LYS A 192 -20.38 -1.86 6.19
CA LYS A 192 -20.84 -3.20 6.54
C LYS A 192 -19.71 -4.20 6.31
N LEU A 193 -19.33 -4.95 7.34
CA LEU A 193 -18.31 -5.99 7.24
C LEU A 193 -18.92 -7.37 6.95
N CYS A 194 -18.19 -8.18 6.18
CA CYS A 194 -18.54 -9.56 5.88
C CYS A 194 -18.40 -10.44 7.15
N PRO A 195 -19.44 -11.14 7.59
CA PRO A 195 -19.37 -11.97 8.81
C PRO A 195 -18.45 -13.19 8.68
N ILE A 196 -18.07 -13.55 7.42
CA ILE A 196 -17.24 -14.73 7.17
C ILE A 196 -15.75 -14.36 7.18
N CYS A 197 -15.35 -13.24 6.56
CA CYS A 197 -13.93 -12.93 6.37
C CYS A 197 -13.52 -11.53 6.89
N GLY A 198 -14.44 -10.75 7.45
CA GLY A 198 -14.19 -9.41 7.99
C GLY A 198 -13.91 -8.33 6.94
N GLN A 199 -13.95 -8.65 5.64
CA GLN A 199 -13.74 -7.65 4.59
C GLN A 199 -14.99 -6.79 4.37
N PRO A 200 -14.84 -5.50 3.96
CA PRO A 200 -15.97 -4.65 3.65
C PRO A 200 -16.93 -5.27 2.63
N MET A 201 -18.20 -5.06 2.83
CA MET A 201 -19.23 -5.41 1.86
C MET A 201 -19.58 -4.19 1.02
N LYS A 202 -20.02 -4.43 -0.22
CA LYS A 202 -20.50 -3.38 -1.13
C LYS A 202 -21.79 -3.81 -1.81
N THR A 203 -22.63 -2.86 -2.13
CA THR A 203 -23.84 -3.10 -2.94
C THR A 203 -23.46 -3.51 -4.35
N ARG A 204 -24.16 -4.49 -4.88
CA ARG A 204 -24.03 -5.01 -6.24
C ARG A 204 -25.42 -5.20 -6.83
N ASN A 205 -25.53 -4.99 -8.12
CA ASN A 205 -26.76 -5.29 -8.88
C ASN A 205 -26.71 -6.73 -9.39
N GLY A 206 -27.69 -7.54 -9.02
CA GLY A 206 -27.88 -8.91 -9.49
C GLY A 206 -29.16 -9.07 -10.28
N ARG A 207 -29.42 -10.31 -10.74
CA ARG A 207 -30.64 -10.64 -11.53
C ARG A 207 -31.95 -10.33 -10.79
N PHE A 208 -31.91 -10.36 -9.45
CA PHE A 208 -33.11 -10.23 -8.60
C PHE A 208 -33.16 -8.92 -7.82
N GLY A 209 -32.29 -7.95 -8.14
CA GLY A 209 -32.17 -6.67 -7.44
C GLY A 209 -30.80 -6.45 -6.82
N GLU A 210 -30.73 -5.41 -5.98
CA GLU A 210 -29.49 -5.07 -5.26
C GLU A 210 -29.26 -6.04 -4.10
N PHE A 211 -27.99 -6.34 -3.85
CA PHE A 211 -27.55 -7.18 -2.73
C PHE A 211 -26.18 -6.74 -2.20
N TRP A 212 -25.89 -7.06 -0.96
CA TRP A 212 -24.56 -6.90 -0.40
C TRP A 212 -23.65 -8.04 -0.83
N GLY A 213 -22.55 -7.72 -1.48
CA GLY A 213 -21.51 -8.69 -1.87
C GLY A 213 -20.18 -8.42 -1.17
N CYS A 214 -19.53 -9.46 -0.66
CA CYS A 214 -18.22 -9.33 -0.06
C CYS A 214 -17.17 -8.81 -1.05
N SER A 215 -16.31 -7.86 -0.63
CA SER A 215 -15.20 -7.34 -1.45
C SER A 215 -14.06 -8.35 -1.62
N GLY A 216 -14.02 -9.40 -0.81
CA GLY A 216 -13.06 -10.50 -0.90
C GLY A 216 -13.33 -11.51 -2.01
N PHE A 217 -14.35 -11.28 -2.88
CA PHE A 217 -14.59 -12.13 -4.04
C PHE A 217 -13.37 -12.13 -4.99
N PRO A 218 -12.95 -13.31 -5.54
CA PRO A 218 -13.59 -14.62 -5.48
C PRO A 218 -13.25 -15.49 -4.27
N GLY A 219 -12.34 -15.07 -3.39
CA GLY A 219 -11.90 -15.82 -2.22
C GLY A 219 -13.00 -15.99 -1.16
N CYS A 220 -13.81 -14.94 -0.96
CA CYS A 220 -15.02 -14.99 -0.15
C CYS A 220 -16.24 -14.69 -1.04
N ARG A 221 -17.25 -15.58 -1.01
CA ARG A 221 -18.45 -15.48 -1.84
C ARG A 221 -19.69 -15.11 -1.03
N TYR A 222 -19.52 -14.63 0.19
CA TYR A 222 -20.66 -14.24 1.02
C TYR A 222 -21.46 -13.10 0.38
N THR A 223 -22.77 -13.28 0.40
CA THR A 223 -23.75 -12.29 -0.06
C THR A 223 -24.90 -12.22 0.94
N GLU A 224 -25.57 -11.07 1.00
CA GLU A 224 -26.73 -10.83 1.86
C GLU A 224 -27.71 -9.92 1.10
N ASN A 225 -29.01 -10.16 1.23
CA ASN A 225 -30.04 -9.31 0.63
C ASN A 225 -30.08 -7.95 1.34
N ILE A 226 -30.45 -6.91 0.58
CA ILE A 226 -30.69 -5.56 1.11
C ILE A 226 -32.09 -5.51 1.68
#